data_d2cb1123cd6c28431a28cc46cd8bfac6
#
_entry.id   d2cb1123cd6c28431a28cc46cd8bfac6
#
_cell.length_a   1.000
_cell.length_b   1.000
_cell.length_c   1.000
_cell.angle_alpha   90.00
_cell.angle_beta   90.00
_cell.angle_gamma   90.00
#
_symmetry.space_group_name_H-M   'P 1'
#
loop_
_entity.id
_entity.type
_entity.pdbx_description
1 polymer ?
#
loop_
_entity_poly.entity_id
_entity_poly.type
_entity_poly.pdbx_seq_one_letter_code
_entity_poly.pdbx_strand_id
1 'polypeptide(L)'
;PRPGIASCCTARSASKKNLALAAEASVSFVGVGDLVPNAPLYEDGFVTRAELKALQKAGAVGEMLGWVFDSQGELVSGMTNERVASAPLPSGGRALVVAAARGPNKVAAIHAAVARGLVNGLITDEDTAAQLLA
;
A
#
# COMPACT_ATOMS: atom_id res chain seq x y z
N PRO A 1 29.81 -4.66 6.67
CA PRO A 1 29.59 -3.26 6.28
C PRO A 1 28.78 -3.22 5.00
N ARG A 2 27.58 -2.65 5.06
CA ARG A 2 26.74 -2.44 3.87
C ARG A 2 27.36 -1.30 3.07
N PRO A 3 27.47 -1.38 1.73
CA PRO A 3 28.00 -0.28 0.93
C PRO A 3 27.07 0.92 1.04
N GLY A 4 27.67 2.08 1.24
CA GLY A 4 27.00 3.35 1.50
C GLY A 4 26.13 3.79 0.32
N ILE A 5 25.05 4.43 0.67
CA ILE A 5 24.11 5.14 -0.20
C ILE A 5 24.83 6.36 -0.80
N ALA A 6 25.55 6.15 -1.88
CA ALA A 6 26.16 7.23 -2.67
C ALA A 6 25.91 6.93 -4.15
N SER A 7 24.69 7.12 -4.60
CA SER A 7 24.37 7.40 -5.99
C SER A 7 22.95 7.96 -6.10
N CYS A 8 22.70 9.10 -5.49
CA CYS A 8 21.34 9.63 -5.30
C CYS A 8 20.84 10.53 -6.44
N CYS A 9 21.70 11.00 -7.37
CA CYS A 9 21.25 12.00 -8.35
C CYS A 9 20.64 11.41 -9.62
N THR A 10 21.14 10.29 -10.11
CA THR A 10 20.59 9.60 -11.29
C THR A 10 19.34 8.81 -10.97
N ALA A 11 19.27 8.19 -9.80
CA ALA A 11 18.07 7.50 -9.30
C ALA A 11 16.89 8.46 -9.10
N ARG A 12 17.14 9.69 -8.67
CA ARG A 12 16.10 10.69 -8.43
C ARG A 12 15.44 11.19 -9.73
N SER A 13 16.18 11.28 -10.83
CA SER A 13 15.63 11.69 -12.14
C SER A 13 14.80 10.56 -12.78
N ALA A 14 15.27 9.32 -12.74
CA ALA A 14 14.53 8.15 -13.21
C ALA A 14 13.25 7.93 -12.39
N SER A 15 13.32 8.09 -11.07
CA SER A 15 12.16 8.02 -10.18
C SER A 15 11.08 9.04 -10.52
N LYS A 16 11.43 10.31 -10.78
CA LYS A 16 10.44 11.34 -11.17
C LYS A 16 9.72 11.01 -12.47
N LYS A 17 10.43 10.51 -13.48
CA LYS A 17 9.82 10.09 -14.76
C LYS A 17 8.87 8.91 -14.56
N ASN A 18 9.25 7.92 -13.77
CA ASN A 18 8.42 6.75 -13.48
C ASN A 18 7.15 7.14 -12.69
N LEU A 19 7.27 8.04 -11.73
CA LEU A 19 6.13 8.57 -10.98
C LEU A 19 5.17 9.35 -11.87
N ALA A 20 5.69 10.15 -12.82
CA ALA A 20 4.86 10.86 -13.80
C ALA A 20 4.11 9.88 -14.71
N LEU A 21 4.78 8.85 -15.24
CA LEU A 21 4.14 7.80 -16.04
C LEU A 21 3.07 7.04 -15.26
N ALA A 22 3.33 6.73 -14.00
CA ALA A 22 2.34 6.08 -13.13
C ALA A 22 1.10 6.96 -12.91
N ALA A 23 1.27 8.26 -12.79
CA ALA A 23 0.16 9.20 -12.63
C ALA A 23 -0.69 9.35 -13.90
N GLU A 24 -0.12 9.09 -15.09
CA GLU A 24 -0.82 9.14 -16.39
C GLU A 24 -1.45 7.80 -16.78
N ALA A 25 -1.24 6.74 -15.99
CA ALA A 25 -1.74 5.41 -16.31
C ALA A 25 -3.28 5.38 -16.30
N SER A 26 -3.86 4.88 -17.39
CA SER A 26 -5.30 4.67 -17.51
C SER A 26 -5.79 3.47 -16.70
N VAL A 27 -4.91 2.49 -16.48
CA VAL A 27 -5.15 1.29 -15.69
C VAL A 27 -3.92 1.02 -14.82
N SER A 28 -4.15 0.73 -13.55
CA SER A 28 -3.11 0.32 -12.60
C SER A 28 -3.53 -0.96 -11.88
N PHE A 29 -2.60 -1.91 -11.75
CA PHE A 29 -2.77 -3.09 -10.91
C PHE A 29 -1.91 -2.92 -9.67
N VAL A 30 -2.50 -3.12 -8.50
CA VAL A 30 -1.83 -2.93 -7.21
C VAL A 30 -2.09 -4.11 -6.28
N GLY A 31 -1.12 -4.42 -5.44
CA GLY A 31 -1.32 -5.32 -4.31
C GLY A 31 -1.89 -4.56 -3.11
N VAL A 32 -2.63 -5.26 -2.26
CA VAL A 32 -2.98 -4.80 -0.91
C VAL A 32 -2.32 -5.73 0.08
N GLY A 33 -1.50 -5.16 0.97
CA GLY A 33 -0.83 -5.85 2.06
C GLY A 33 -1.58 -5.69 3.37
N ASP A 34 -1.40 -6.67 4.26
CA ASP A 34 -1.80 -6.58 5.66
C ASP A 34 -0.63 -6.13 6.54
N LEU A 35 -0.89 -5.93 7.82
CA LEU A 35 0.10 -5.52 8.82
C LEU A 35 0.24 -6.56 9.94
N VAL A 36 0.08 -7.84 9.60
CA VAL A 36 0.33 -8.93 10.55
C VAL A 36 1.84 -9.15 10.76
N PRO A 37 2.25 -9.86 11.84
CA PRO A 37 3.67 -10.05 12.15
C PRO A 37 4.53 -10.69 11.04
N ASN A 38 3.91 -11.43 10.12
CA ASN A 38 4.57 -12.09 8.98
C ASN A 38 4.29 -11.39 7.65
N ALA A 39 3.81 -10.14 7.68
CA ALA A 39 3.56 -9.38 6.48
C ALA A 39 4.86 -9.12 5.69
N PRO A 40 4.82 -9.15 4.35
CA PRO A 40 5.99 -8.89 3.51
C PRO A 40 6.69 -7.57 3.86
N LEU A 41 5.94 -6.53 4.21
CA LEU A 41 6.49 -5.24 4.61
C LEU A 41 7.49 -5.36 5.80
N TYR A 42 7.26 -6.30 6.71
CA TYR A 42 8.17 -6.60 7.81
C TYR A 42 9.25 -7.61 7.42
N GLU A 43 8.90 -8.70 6.74
CA GLU A 43 9.84 -9.75 6.36
C GLU A 43 10.93 -9.23 5.41
N ASP A 44 10.57 -8.36 4.49
CA ASP A 44 11.50 -7.71 3.56
C ASP A 44 12.30 -6.56 4.20
N GLY A 45 12.04 -6.25 5.48
CA GLY A 45 12.78 -5.26 6.24
C GLY A 45 12.45 -3.80 5.92
N PHE A 46 11.30 -3.52 5.31
CA PHE A 46 10.83 -2.15 5.09
C PHE A 46 10.41 -1.46 6.38
N VAL A 47 9.91 -2.24 7.33
CA VAL A 47 9.56 -1.78 8.68
C VAL A 47 10.19 -2.65 9.75
N THR A 48 10.54 -2.07 10.87
CA THR A 48 10.98 -2.80 12.06
C THR A 48 9.78 -3.35 12.84
N ARG A 49 10.02 -4.29 13.73
CA ARG A 49 8.98 -4.82 14.62
C ARG A 49 8.36 -3.73 15.51
N ALA A 50 9.16 -2.75 15.93
CA ALA A 50 8.68 -1.63 16.73
C ALA A 50 7.76 -0.70 15.92
N GLU A 51 8.13 -0.41 14.68
CA GLU A 51 7.30 0.37 13.75
C GLU A 51 6.01 -0.36 13.41
N LEU A 52 6.04 -1.66 13.13
CA LEU A 52 4.84 -2.44 12.87
C LEU A 52 3.85 -2.37 14.05
N LYS A 53 4.33 -2.54 15.28
CA LYS A 53 3.50 -2.39 16.49
C LYS A 53 2.95 -0.98 16.63
N ALA A 54 3.74 0.04 16.33
CA ALA A 54 3.31 1.44 16.40
C ALA A 54 2.22 1.73 15.36
N LEU A 55 2.36 1.22 14.12
CA LEU A 55 1.34 1.32 13.07
C LEU A 55 0.04 0.63 13.48
N GLN A 56 0.11 -0.60 14.00
CA GLN A 56 -1.07 -1.32 14.50
C GLN A 56 -1.77 -0.54 15.62
N LYS A 57 -0.99 0.03 16.57
CA LYS A 57 -1.54 0.87 17.64
C LYS A 57 -2.17 2.16 17.12
N ALA A 58 -1.69 2.69 16.01
CA ALA A 58 -2.26 3.85 15.33
C ALA A 58 -3.52 3.52 14.51
N GLY A 59 -3.99 2.27 14.52
CA GLY A 59 -5.19 1.83 13.81
C GLY A 59 -4.95 1.43 12.36
N ALA A 60 -3.71 1.27 11.94
CA ALA A 60 -3.39 0.82 10.60
C ALA A 60 -3.92 -0.59 10.34
N VAL A 61 -4.59 -0.79 9.21
CA VAL A 61 -5.16 -2.09 8.81
C VAL A 61 -4.49 -2.67 7.57
N GLY A 62 -3.85 -1.86 6.75
CA GLY A 62 -3.22 -2.33 5.52
C GLY A 62 -2.25 -1.34 4.91
N GLU A 63 -1.61 -1.80 3.84
CA GLU A 63 -0.73 -0.97 3.02
C GLU A 63 -1.01 -1.20 1.53
N MET A 64 -0.67 -0.23 0.70
CA MET A 64 -0.68 -0.31 -0.74
C MET A 64 0.45 0.57 -1.29
N LEU A 65 1.33 -0.01 -2.12
CA LEU A 65 2.52 0.68 -2.64
C LEU A 65 3.46 1.22 -1.54
N GLY A 66 3.44 0.62 -0.35
CA GLY A 66 4.17 1.08 0.84
C GLY A 66 3.45 2.15 1.66
N TRP A 67 2.35 2.70 1.16
CA TRP A 67 1.50 3.63 1.91
C TRP A 67 0.60 2.89 2.89
N VAL A 68 0.75 3.18 4.16
CA VAL A 68 -0.03 2.56 5.24
C VAL A 68 -1.27 3.39 5.53
N PHE A 69 -2.42 2.73 5.66
CA PHE A 69 -3.71 3.36 5.90
C PHE A 69 -4.52 2.63 7.00
N ASP A 70 -5.46 3.35 7.57
CA ASP A 70 -6.36 2.89 8.61
C ASP A 70 -7.65 2.25 8.06
N SER A 71 -8.57 1.87 8.95
CA SER A 71 -9.86 1.25 8.59
C SER A 71 -10.79 2.16 7.78
N GLN A 72 -10.53 3.45 7.72
CA GLN A 72 -11.26 4.41 6.90
C GLN A 72 -10.57 4.65 5.54
N GLY A 73 -9.42 4.00 5.31
CA GLY A 73 -8.59 4.22 4.13
C GLY A 73 -7.82 5.55 4.16
N GLU A 74 -7.74 6.20 5.31
CA GLU A 74 -6.93 7.41 5.49
C GLU A 74 -5.48 7.05 5.80
N LEU A 75 -4.54 7.82 5.24
CA LEU A 75 -3.12 7.59 5.46
C LEU A 75 -2.75 7.84 6.92
N VAL A 76 -2.08 6.87 7.53
CA VAL A 76 -1.54 7.03 8.89
C VAL A 76 -0.42 8.08 8.85
N SER A 77 -0.55 9.13 9.68
CA SER A 77 0.41 10.24 9.71
C SER A 77 1.75 9.81 10.28
N GLY A 78 2.82 10.33 9.70
CA GLY A 78 4.18 10.09 10.17
C GLY A 78 4.71 8.69 9.85
N MET A 79 5.68 8.24 10.67
CA MET A 79 6.26 6.89 10.61
C MET A 79 6.78 6.51 9.22
N THR A 80 6.28 5.38 8.68
CA THR A 80 6.69 4.85 7.38
C THR A 80 6.24 5.71 6.22
N ASN A 81 5.08 6.35 6.33
CA ASN A 81 4.51 7.16 5.24
C ASN A 81 5.36 8.39 4.90
N GLU A 82 6.16 8.92 5.83
CA GLU A 82 7.07 10.04 5.56
C GLU A 82 8.26 9.67 4.66
N ARG A 83 8.58 8.38 4.53
CA ARG A 83 9.72 7.90 3.75
C ARG A 83 9.33 7.08 2.52
N VAL A 84 8.04 6.97 2.22
CA VAL A 84 7.57 6.29 1.00
C VAL A 84 8.02 7.08 -0.23
N ALA A 85 8.66 6.39 -1.17
CA ALA A 85 9.14 6.96 -2.42
C ALA A 85 8.38 6.43 -3.65
N SER A 86 7.30 5.69 -3.44
CA SER A 86 6.43 5.17 -4.50
C SER A 86 5.45 6.23 -5.02
N ALA A 87 4.70 5.87 -6.06
CA ALA A 87 3.60 6.69 -6.54
C ALA A 87 2.59 6.96 -5.40
N PRO A 88 2.01 8.17 -5.33
CA PRO A 88 0.93 8.45 -4.39
C PRO A 88 -0.25 7.51 -4.64
N LEU A 89 -1.01 7.23 -3.59
CA LEU A 89 -2.24 6.45 -3.73
C LEU A 89 -3.21 7.17 -4.67
N PRO A 90 -3.92 6.42 -5.52
CA PRO A 90 -4.93 7.00 -6.38
C PRO A 90 -6.00 7.72 -5.54
N SER A 91 -6.36 8.92 -5.93
CA SER A 91 -7.40 9.69 -5.26
C SER A 91 -8.46 10.10 -6.29
N GLY A 92 -9.54 9.30 -6.37
CA GLY A 92 -10.78 9.70 -7.03
C GLY A 92 -10.72 10.07 -8.52
N GLY A 93 -9.82 9.46 -9.29
CA GLY A 93 -9.66 9.72 -10.72
C GLY A 93 -10.50 8.82 -11.62
N ARG A 94 -10.49 9.11 -12.93
CA ARG A 94 -11.12 8.27 -13.98
C ARG A 94 -10.30 6.99 -14.29
N ALA A 95 -9.08 6.86 -13.75
CA ALA A 95 -8.24 5.71 -13.97
C ALA A 95 -8.82 4.45 -13.29
N LEU A 96 -8.71 3.32 -13.95
CA LEU A 96 -9.06 2.02 -13.38
C LEU A 96 -7.92 1.56 -12.48
N VAL A 97 -8.17 1.43 -11.19
CA VAL A 97 -7.22 0.93 -10.20
C VAL A 97 -7.73 -0.40 -9.66
N VAL A 98 -7.08 -1.48 -10.06
CA VAL A 98 -7.47 -2.84 -9.73
C VAL A 98 -6.56 -3.39 -8.64
N ALA A 99 -7.13 -3.68 -7.47
CA ALA A 99 -6.42 -4.43 -6.44
C ALA A 99 -6.41 -5.93 -6.77
N ALA A 100 -5.25 -6.58 -6.63
CA ALA A 100 -5.12 -8.02 -6.64
C ALA A 100 -4.69 -8.48 -5.23
N ALA A 101 -5.64 -9.00 -4.46
CA ALA A 101 -5.39 -9.38 -3.07
C ALA A 101 -6.39 -10.45 -2.60
N ARG A 102 -5.95 -11.35 -1.71
CA ARG A 102 -6.77 -12.40 -1.14
C ARG A 102 -6.31 -12.79 0.27
N GLY A 103 -7.19 -13.43 1.01
CA GLY A 103 -6.92 -14.03 2.31
C GLY A 103 -7.57 -13.28 3.47
N PRO A 104 -7.89 -13.98 4.57
CA PRO A 104 -8.69 -13.45 5.68
C PRO A 104 -8.02 -12.25 6.37
N ASN A 105 -6.69 -12.23 6.45
CA ASN A 105 -5.95 -11.13 7.08
C ASN A 105 -6.04 -9.82 6.28
N LYS A 106 -6.39 -9.89 5.00
CA LYS A 106 -6.46 -8.74 4.10
C LYS A 106 -7.86 -8.15 3.94
N VAL A 107 -8.89 -8.81 4.46
CA VAL A 107 -10.29 -8.39 4.31
C VAL A 107 -10.50 -6.95 4.79
N ALA A 108 -10.01 -6.61 5.99
CA ALA A 108 -10.13 -5.25 6.51
C ALA A 108 -9.42 -4.20 5.65
N ALA A 109 -8.22 -4.52 5.17
CA ALA A 109 -7.45 -3.64 4.29
C ALA A 109 -8.13 -3.46 2.92
N ILE A 110 -8.62 -4.54 2.32
CA ILE A 110 -9.35 -4.50 1.04
C ILE A 110 -10.64 -3.68 1.20
N HIS A 111 -11.40 -3.92 2.26
CA HIS A 111 -12.63 -3.18 2.55
C HIS A 111 -12.35 -1.67 2.68
N ALA A 112 -11.34 -1.27 3.46
CA ALA A 112 -10.96 0.12 3.62
C ALA A 112 -10.54 0.76 2.29
N ALA A 113 -9.74 0.07 1.49
CA ALA A 113 -9.28 0.56 0.18
C ALA A 113 -10.44 0.76 -0.81
N VAL A 114 -11.41 -0.16 -0.85
CA VAL A 114 -12.60 -0.06 -1.70
C VAL A 114 -13.53 1.06 -1.21
N ALA A 115 -13.84 1.09 0.08
CA ALA A 115 -14.77 2.06 0.68
C ALA A 115 -14.26 3.50 0.51
N ARG A 116 -12.96 3.71 0.62
CA ARG A 116 -12.32 5.03 0.42
C ARG A 116 -12.16 5.41 -1.06
N GLY A 117 -12.33 4.45 -1.98
CA GLY A 117 -12.10 4.66 -3.41
C GLY A 117 -10.62 4.72 -3.80
N LEU A 118 -9.74 4.13 -2.99
CA LEU A 118 -8.32 3.95 -3.35
C LEU A 118 -8.18 2.96 -4.51
N VAL A 119 -9.13 2.02 -4.61
CA VAL A 119 -9.29 1.09 -5.72
C VAL A 119 -10.74 1.06 -6.17
N ASN A 120 -10.97 0.83 -7.46
CA ASN A 120 -12.29 0.74 -8.07
C ASN A 120 -12.49 -0.55 -8.87
N GLY A 121 -11.54 -1.47 -8.76
CA GLY A 121 -11.61 -2.85 -9.25
C GLY A 121 -10.93 -3.78 -8.24
N LEU A 122 -11.39 -5.03 -8.17
CA LEU A 122 -10.84 -6.04 -7.28
C LEU A 122 -10.77 -7.39 -7.97
N ILE A 123 -9.60 -8.03 -7.86
CA ILE A 123 -9.37 -9.43 -8.19
C ILE A 123 -9.07 -10.15 -6.89
N THR A 124 -9.94 -11.08 -6.52
CA THR A 124 -9.82 -11.84 -5.28
C THR A 124 -10.34 -13.26 -5.43
N ASP A 125 -10.21 -14.09 -4.41
CA ASP A 125 -10.82 -15.42 -4.38
C ASP A 125 -12.24 -15.38 -3.79
N GLU A 126 -12.96 -16.50 -3.95
CA GLU A 126 -14.35 -16.65 -3.51
C GLU A 126 -14.52 -16.45 -2.01
N ASP A 127 -13.61 -17.03 -1.21
CA ASP A 127 -13.67 -16.94 0.25
C ASP A 127 -13.48 -15.50 0.76
N THR A 128 -12.55 -14.78 0.17
CA THR A 128 -12.33 -13.37 0.49
C THR A 128 -13.50 -12.51 0.03
N ALA A 129 -14.03 -12.76 -1.16
CA ALA A 129 -15.20 -12.06 -1.68
C ALA A 129 -16.43 -12.26 -0.78
N ALA A 130 -16.68 -13.49 -0.33
CA ALA A 130 -17.76 -13.79 0.60
C ALA A 130 -17.65 -13.00 1.92
N GLN A 131 -16.44 -12.90 2.47
CA GLN A 131 -16.17 -12.13 3.69
C GLN A 131 -16.34 -10.61 3.50
N LEU A 132 -16.04 -10.09 2.32
CA LEU A 132 -16.22 -8.67 2.01
C LEU A 132 -17.71 -8.29 1.83
N LEU A 133 -18.57 -9.25 1.51
CA LEU A 133 -20.00 -9.06 1.28
C LEU A 133 -20.87 -9.35 2.52
N ALA A 134 -20.27 -9.94 3.55
CA ALA A 134 -20.96 -10.28 4.80
C ALA A 134 -21.12 -9.06 5.71
#